data_8f2dbc172888b72d843863f2a1786099
#
_entry.id   8f2dbc172888b72d843863f2a1786099
#
_cell.length_a   1.000
_cell.length_b   1.000
_cell.length_c   1.000
_cell.angle_alpha   90.00
_cell.angle_beta   90.00
_cell.angle_gamma   90.00
#
_symmetry.space_group_name_H-M   'P 1'
#
loop_
_entity.id
_entity.type
_entity.pdbx_description
1 polymer ?
#
loop_
_entity_poly.entity_id
_entity_poly.type
_entity_poly.pdbx_seq_one_letter_code
_entity_poly.pdbx_strand_id
1 'polypeptide(L)'
;IMSNVVPYIRSEEEKMETEIAKILGSVRRGKFIDHPVEFLASCVRVPVIDGHLESVTLRTSEDAEAKDLVKVMDEFRAEPQKLKLATAPLRPIIVRSEADRPQPALDVNAGEPERAKGMSTVVGRVRKKGTYFKMFVLSHNTLRGGAGGSVLNAELANAKKLL
;
A
#
# COMPACT_ATOMS: atom_id res chain seq x y z
N ILE A 1 -1.71 -24.72 2.38
CA ILE A 1 -0.33 -24.73 2.88
C ILE A 1 -0.27 -24.63 4.42
N MET A 2 -1.04 -25.46 5.14
CA MET A 2 -0.92 -25.46 6.60
C MET A 2 0.48 -25.89 7.04
N SER A 3 1.05 -25.19 8.03
CA SER A 3 2.38 -25.46 8.60
C SER A 3 3.55 -25.41 7.60
N ASN A 4 3.39 -24.67 6.49
CA ASN A 4 4.43 -24.53 5.47
C ASN A 4 4.46 -23.12 4.88
N VAL A 5 5.59 -22.74 4.29
CA VAL A 5 5.78 -21.51 3.50
C VAL A 5 6.37 -21.92 2.15
N VAL A 6 5.83 -21.39 1.06
CA VAL A 6 6.36 -21.62 -0.29
C VAL A 6 7.05 -20.32 -0.77
N PRO A 7 8.39 -20.29 -0.91
CA PRO A 7 9.13 -19.09 -1.30
C PRO A 7 9.10 -18.90 -2.82
N TYR A 8 7.92 -18.94 -3.41
CA TYR A 8 7.70 -18.76 -4.83
C TYR A 8 6.24 -18.42 -5.16
N ILE A 9 6.04 -17.36 -5.91
CA ILE A 9 4.79 -17.05 -6.60
C ILE A 9 5.15 -16.74 -8.06
N ARG A 10 4.62 -17.53 -8.99
CA ARG A 10 4.96 -17.43 -10.41
C ARG A 10 4.77 -16.00 -10.94
N SER A 11 5.83 -15.41 -11.50
CA SER A 11 5.88 -14.08 -12.14
C SER A 11 5.51 -12.90 -11.23
N GLU A 12 5.39 -13.09 -9.91
CA GLU A 12 4.98 -12.00 -9.01
C GLU A 12 6.16 -11.05 -8.73
N GLU A 13 7.36 -11.58 -8.57
CA GLU A 13 8.56 -10.78 -8.31
C GLU A 13 8.89 -9.87 -9.49
N GLU A 14 8.96 -10.41 -10.70
CA GLU A 14 9.21 -9.65 -11.92
C GLU A 14 8.13 -8.59 -12.18
N LYS A 15 6.87 -8.93 -11.89
CA LYS A 15 5.75 -8.01 -11.98
C LYS A 15 5.90 -6.85 -11.01
N MET A 16 6.17 -7.11 -9.74
CA MET A 16 6.37 -6.07 -8.74
C MET A 16 7.55 -5.16 -9.09
N GLU A 17 8.67 -5.72 -9.54
CA GLU A 17 9.87 -4.98 -9.91
C GLU A 17 9.66 -4.05 -11.10
N THR A 18 8.79 -4.42 -12.03
CA THR A 18 8.48 -3.59 -13.21
C THR A 18 7.34 -2.61 -12.97
N GLU A 19 6.27 -3.03 -12.28
CA GLU A 19 5.08 -2.20 -12.10
C GLU A 19 5.31 -1.01 -11.14
N ILE A 20 6.19 -1.14 -10.16
CA ILE A 20 6.47 -0.04 -9.22
C ILE A 20 7.08 1.18 -9.93
N ALA A 21 8.02 0.97 -10.84
CA ALA A 21 8.57 2.07 -11.63
C ALA A 21 7.49 2.79 -12.44
N LYS A 22 6.53 2.05 -12.99
CA LYS A 22 5.38 2.57 -13.70
C LYS A 22 4.41 3.31 -12.76
N ILE A 23 4.04 2.74 -11.62
CA ILE A 23 3.09 3.34 -10.66
C ILE A 23 3.62 4.67 -10.12
N LEU A 24 4.92 4.75 -9.83
CA LEU A 24 5.58 5.97 -9.36
C LEU A 24 5.98 6.91 -10.49
N GLY A 25 5.74 6.53 -11.75
CA GLY A 25 6.10 7.29 -12.92
C GLY A 25 5.27 8.56 -13.12
N SER A 26 5.55 9.26 -14.19
CA SER A 26 4.89 10.53 -14.51
C SER A 26 4.59 10.65 -16.00
N VAL A 27 3.57 11.45 -16.34
CA VAL A 27 3.29 11.81 -17.73
C VAL A 27 3.91 13.15 -18.03
N ARG A 28 4.82 13.20 -19.02
CA ARG A 28 5.45 14.45 -19.50
C ARG A 28 5.29 14.55 -21.00
N ARG A 29 4.71 15.65 -21.47
CA ARG A 29 4.48 15.92 -22.92
C ARG A 29 3.77 14.76 -23.64
N GLY A 30 2.76 14.17 -22.98
CA GLY A 30 1.99 13.04 -23.53
C GLY A 30 2.71 11.70 -23.56
N LYS A 31 3.92 11.61 -23.02
CA LYS A 31 4.68 10.36 -22.88
C LYS A 31 4.75 9.93 -21.41
N PHE A 32 4.60 8.66 -21.18
CA PHE A 32 4.80 8.05 -19.87
C PHE A 32 6.31 7.87 -19.62
N ILE A 33 6.76 8.22 -18.42
CA ILE A 33 8.15 8.09 -17.98
C ILE A 33 8.17 7.35 -16.67
N ASP A 34 8.81 6.19 -16.64
CA ASP A 34 9.01 5.40 -15.43
C ASP A 34 9.84 6.15 -14.40
N HIS A 35 9.54 5.91 -13.13
CA HIS A 35 10.34 6.40 -12.03
C HIS A 35 11.65 5.61 -11.94
N PRO A 36 12.80 6.26 -11.71
CA PRO A 36 14.10 5.57 -11.63
C PRO A 36 14.31 4.92 -10.26
N VAL A 37 13.29 4.28 -9.71
CA VAL A 37 13.40 3.52 -8.46
C VAL A 37 13.99 2.15 -8.75
N GLU A 38 14.97 1.76 -7.95
CA GLU A 38 15.41 0.37 -7.88
C GLU A 38 14.51 -0.37 -6.88
N PHE A 39 13.92 -1.45 -7.30
CA PHE A 39 13.04 -2.27 -6.49
C PHE A 39 13.40 -3.74 -6.64
N LEU A 40 13.50 -4.43 -5.51
CA LEU A 40 13.77 -5.86 -5.46
C LEU A 40 12.71 -6.51 -4.58
N ALA A 41 12.05 -7.54 -5.10
CA ALA A 41 10.99 -8.27 -4.42
C ALA A 41 11.40 -9.70 -4.09
N SER A 42 10.82 -10.22 -3.00
CA SER A 42 10.82 -11.65 -2.69
C SER A 42 9.41 -12.04 -2.24
N CYS A 43 8.77 -12.90 -3.00
CA CYS A 43 7.38 -13.25 -2.83
C CYS A 43 7.22 -14.65 -2.26
N VAL A 44 6.47 -14.77 -1.17
CA VAL A 44 6.23 -16.04 -0.47
C VAL A 44 4.74 -16.26 -0.24
N ARG A 45 4.30 -17.52 -0.36
CA ARG A 45 2.96 -17.92 0.09
C ARG A 45 2.99 -18.36 1.54
N VAL A 46 2.11 -17.78 2.32
CA VAL A 46 1.94 -18.08 3.75
C VAL A 46 0.51 -18.53 4.03
N PRO A 47 0.25 -19.29 5.13
CA PRO A 47 -1.08 -19.76 5.48
C PRO A 47 -1.93 -18.67 6.14
N VAL A 48 -2.14 -17.57 5.42
CA VAL A 48 -2.98 -16.45 5.82
C VAL A 48 -4.20 -16.41 4.88
N ILE A 49 -5.38 -16.15 5.43
CA ILE A 49 -6.63 -16.17 4.65
C ILE A 49 -6.66 -14.95 3.71
N ASP A 50 -6.53 -13.75 4.26
CA ASP A 50 -6.55 -12.50 3.52
C ASP A 50 -5.41 -11.58 3.94
N GLY A 51 -4.94 -10.76 3.00
CA GLY A 51 -3.96 -9.73 3.19
C GLY A 51 -2.56 -10.08 2.68
N HIS A 52 -1.91 -9.05 2.14
CA HIS A 52 -0.48 -9.05 1.84
C HIS A 52 0.23 -8.28 2.93
N LEU A 53 1.10 -8.95 3.66
CA LEU A 53 1.97 -8.35 4.67
C LEU A 53 3.39 -8.27 4.11
N GLU A 54 3.89 -7.07 3.98
CA GLU A 54 5.16 -6.76 3.36
C GLU A 54 6.15 -6.19 4.37
N SER A 55 7.39 -6.68 4.36
CA SER A 55 8.51 -6.09 5.08
C SER A 55 9.26 -5.16 4.14
N VAL A 56 9.01 -3.86 4.26
CA VAL A 56 9.56 -2.83 3.39
C VAL A 56 10.82 -2.24 4.00
N THR A 57 11.88 -2.14 3.19
CA THR A 57 13.07 -1.34 3.51
C THR A 57 13.25 -0.33 2.38
N LEU A 58 13.35 0.94 2.72
CA LEU A 58 13.52 2.00 1.74
C LEU A 58 14.53 3.05 2.21
N ARG A 59 15.03 3.82 1.27
CA ARG A 59 15.82 5.02 1.48
C ARG A 59 15.15 6.19 0.77
N THR A 60 15.05 7.31 1.43
CA THR A 60 14.54 8.56 0.87
C THR A 60 15.68 9.38 0.25
N SER A 61 15.37 10.23 -0.73
CA SER A 61 16.33 11.17 -1.31
C SER A 61 16.74 12.28 -0.32
N GLU A 62 15.83 12.63 0.57
CA GLU A 62 16.04 13.65 1.60
C GLU A 62 16.23 12.97 2.95
N ASP A 63 16.97 13.63 3.85
CA ASP A 63 17.09 13.15 5.22
C ASP A 63 15.81 13.44 5.99
N ALA A 64 15.34 12.44 6.72
CA ALA A 64 14.12 12.50 7.52
C ALA A 64 14.25 11.59 8.74
N GLU A 65 13.46 11.83 9.76
CA GLU A 65 13.35 10.96 10.92
C GLU A 65 12.13 10.02 10.79
N ALA A 66 12.13 8.92 11.54
CA ALA A 66 11.00 7.96 11.52
C ALA A 66 9.67 8.63 11.87
N LYS A 67 9.66 9.60 12.79
CA LYS A 67 8.48 10.38 13.16
C LYS A 67 7.92 11.22 12.00
N ASP A 68 8.79 11.72 11.13
CA ASP A 68 8.38 12.54 9.98
C ASP A 68 7.67 11.66 8.95
N LEU A 69 8.21 10.46 8.70
CA LEU A 69 7.57 9.48 7.82
C LEU A 69 6.21 9.01 8.38
N VAL A 70 6.13 8.74 9.69
CA VAL A 70 4.87 8.41 10.37
C VAL A 70 3.84 9.53 10.19
N LYS A 71 4.24 10.78 10.40
CA LYS A 71 3.36 11.94 10.25
C LYS A 71 2.83 12.08 8.83
N VAL A 72 3.71 12.01 7.84
CA VAL A 72 3.33 12.11 6.41
C VAL A 72 2.33 11.00 6.04
N MET A 73 2.56 9.77 6.48
CA MET A 73 1.64 8.65 6.21
C MET A 73 0.29 8.84 6.92
N ASP A 74 0.28 9.25 8.17
CA ASP A 74 -0.97 9.41 8.95
C ASP A 74 -1.83 10.57 8.43
N GLU A 75 -1.18 11.65 7.98
CA GLU A 75 -1.84 12.83 7.42
C GLU A 75 -2.19 12.68 5.93
N PHE A 76 -1.69 11.64 5.26
CA PHE A 76 -1.90 11.46 3.83
C PHE A 76 -3.38 11.38 3.47
N ARG A 77 -3.80 12.23 2.55
CA ARG A 77 -5.12 12.21 1.92
C ARG A 77 -4.96 12.50 0.42
N ALA A 78 -5.56 11.64 -0.38
CA ALA A 78 -5.53 11.76 -1.83
C ALA A 78 -6.84 12.34 -2.37
N GLU A 79 -6.97 12.39 -3.66
CA GLU A 79 -8.12 12.95 -4.36
C GLU A 79 -9.45 12.23 -4.00
N PRO A 80 -9.50 10.90 -3.86
CA PRO A 80 -10.73 10.22 -3.43
C PRO A 80 -11.27 10.70 -2.10
N GLN A 81 -10.42 11.01 -1.13
CA GLN A 81 -10.83 11.56 0.17
C GLN A 81 -11.35 12.99 0.04
N LYS A 82 -10.70 13.83 -0.78
CA LYS A 82 -11.13 15.22 -1.04
C LYS A 82 -12.49 15.26 -1.71
N LEU A 83 -12.72 14.35 -2.64
CA LEU A 83 -13.99 14.19 -3.36
C LEU A 83 -15.06 13.43 -2.55
N LYS A 84 -14.70 12.90 -1.38
CA LYS A 84 -15.59 12.12 -0.49
C LYS A 84 -16.27 10.97 -1.23
N LEU A 85 -15.52 10.25 -2.07
CA LEU A 85 -16.04 9.12 -2.83
C LEU A 85 -16.57 8.03 -1.90
N ALA A 86 -17.60 7.32 -2.33
CA ALA A 86 -18.36 6.42 -1.45
C ALA A 86 -17.52 5.28 -0.87
N THR A 87 -16.61 4.70 -1.66
CA THR A 87 -15.74 3.61 -1.23
C THR A 87 -14.35 4.07 -0.75
N ALA A 88 -14.10 5.40 -0.75
CA ALA A 88 -12.85 5.94 -0.24
C ALA A 88 -12.79 5.86 1.30
N PRO A 89 -11.77 5.24 1.89
CA PRO A 89 -11.59 5.28 3.34
C PRO A 89 -11.24 6.69 3.81
N LEU A 90 -11.71 7.08 4.99
CA LEU A 90 -11.38 8.40 5.59
C LEU A 90 -9.86 8.56 5.80
N ARG A 91 -9.21 7.48 6.17
CA ARG A 91 -7.74 7.39 6.32
C ARG A 91 -7.23 6.30 5.38
N PRO A 92 -6.66 6.66 4.22
CA PRO A 92 -6.13 5.65 3.28
C PRO A 92 -4.91 4.91 3.83
N ILE A 93 -4.18 5.53 4.75
CA ILE A 93 -3.11 4.91 5.50
C ILE A 93 -3.42 5.04 6.99
N ILE A 94 -3.30 3.94 7.73
CA ILE A 94 -3.44 3.87 9.18
C ILE A 94 -2.10 3.43 9.76
N VAL A 95 -1.47 4.27 10.57
CA VAL A 95 -0.21 3.93 11.23
C VAL A 95 -0.48 3.37 12.61
N ARG A 96 0.08 2.19 12.89
CA ARG A 96 0.02 1.50 14.18
C ARG A 96 1.28 1.75 15.00
N SER A 97 1.11 2.03 16.28
CA SER A 97 2.20 2.26 17.24
C SER A 97 2.59 0.99 18.00
N GLU A 98 1.71 -0.02 18.04
CA GLU A 98 1.93 -1.25 18.76
C GLU A 98 3.09 -2.06 18.14
N ALA A 99 3.90 -2.69 18.98
CA ALA A 99 5.13 -3.35 18.58
C ALA A 99 4.91 -4.60 17.69
N ASP A 100 3.73 -5.20 17.75
CA ASP A 100 3.34 -6.42 17.04
C ASP A 100 2.36 -6.20 15.87
N ARG A 101 2.11 -4.96 15.50
CA ARG A 101 1.18 -4.59 14.42
C ARG A 101 1.91 -3.98 13.22
N PRO A 102 1.37 -4.17 11.96
CA PRO A 102 0.08 -4.79 11.62
C PRO A 102 0.12 -6.33 11.59
N GLN A 103 -1.04 -6.92 11.84
CA GLN A 103 -1.26 -8.37 11.70
C GLN A 103 -2.44 -8.63 10.75
N PRO A 104 -2.33 -9.56 9.78
CA PRO A 104 -3.44 -9.86 8.86
C PRO A 104 -4.75 -10.16 9.58
N ALA A 105 -4.73 -11.02 10.61
CA ALA A 105 -5.93 -11.39 11.36
C ALA A 105 -6.64 -10.23 12.08
N LEU A 106 -5.92 -9.15 12.38
CA LEU A 106 -6.44 -8.02 13.18
C LEU A 106 -6.66 -6.75 12.35
N ASP A 107 -5.90 -6.58 11.27
CA ASP A 107 -5.81 -5.30 10.57
C ASP A 107 -6.27 -5.33 9.12
N VAL A 108 -6.41 -6.50 8.51
CA VAL A 108 -6.70 -6.61 7.08
C VAL A 108 -7.99 -5.89 6.67
N ASN A 109 -8.96 -5.84 7.58
CA ASN A 109 -10.26 -5.19 7.37
C ASN A 109 -10.28 -3.70 7.77
N ALA A 110 -9.13 -3.06 7.98
CA ALA A 110 -9.07 -1.66 8.36
C ALA A 110 -9.65 -0.74 7.28
N GLY A 111 -10.37 0.29 7.71
CA GLY A 111 -11.01 1.28 6.85
C GLY A 111 -12.35 1.73 7.39
N GLU A 112 -12.61 3.01 7.33
CA GLU A 112 -13.86 3.66 7.73
C GLU A 112 -14.34 4.59 6.60
N PRO A 113 -15.65 4.73 6.41
CA PRO A 113 -16.77 4.05 7.09
C PRO A 113 -16.90 2.57 6.71
N GLU A 114 -17.91 1.86 7.20
CA GLU A 114 -18.09 0.41 6.98
C GLU A 114 -18.02 0.01 5.48
N ARG A 115 -18.54 0.83 4.58
CA ARG A 115 -18.44 0.61 3.13
C ARG A 115 -17.01 0.70 2.56
N ALA A 116 -16.07 1.23 3.33
CA ALA A 116 -14.64 1.31 3.00
C ALA A 116 -13.79 0.32 3.82
N LYS A 117 -14.40 -0.65 4.46
CA LYS A 117 -13.75 -1.72 5.20
C LYS A 117 -12.79 -2.49 4.28
N GLY A 118 -11.56 -2.73 4.75
CA GLY A 118 -10.51 -3.36 3.96
C GLY A 118 -9.88 -2.46 2.88
N MET A 119 -10.25 -1.17 2.82
CA MET A 119 -9.73 -0.22 1.84
C MET A 119 -8.57 0.64 2.34
N SER A 120 -8.25 0.59 3.64
CA SER A 120 -7.06 1.25 4.18
C SER A 120 -5.86 0.32 4.15
N THR A 121 -4.69 0.89 3.88
CA THR A 121 -3.40 0.24 4.08
C THR A 121 -2.94 0.49 5.51
N VAL A 122 -2.52 -0.55 6.21
CA VAL A 122 -2.05 -0.44 7.59
C VAL A 122 -0.53 -0.55 7.63
N VAL A 123 0.12 0.43 8.27
CA VAL A 123 1.57 0.49 8.41
C VAL A 123 1.93 0.42 9.88
N GLY A 124 3.01 -0.25 10.21
CA GLY A 124 3.51 -0.27 11.57
C GLY A 124 4.98 -0.59 11.66
N ARG A 125 5.52 -0.52 12.89
CA ARG A 125 6.93 -0.76 13.16
C ARG A 125 7.88 0.12 12.35
N VAL A 126 7.49 1.35 12.10
CA VAL A 126 8.32 2.33 11.38
C VAL A 126 9.54 2.67 12.21
N ARG A 127 10.72 2.44 11.65
CA ARG A 127 12.00 2.71 12.32
C ARG A 127 13.05 3.15 11.31
N LYS A 128 14.01 3.98 11.75
CA LYS A 128 15.18 4.39 10.97
C LYS A 128 16.43 3.67 11.50
N LYS A 129 17.33 3.26 10.60
CA LYS A 129 18.66 2.79 10.93
C LYS A 129 19.64 3.28 9.85
N GLY A 130 20.53 4.18 10.23
CA GLY A 130 21.38 4.88 9.25
C GLY A 130 20.50 5.65 8.26
N THR A 131 20.69 5.44 6.97
CA THR A 131 19.92 6.07 5.88
C THR A 131 18.67 5.30 5.48
N TYR A 132 18.38 4.17 6.14
CA TYR A 132 17.27 3.29 5.76
C TYR A 132 16.11 3.41 6.74
N PHE A 133 14.92 3.42 6.18
CA PHE A 133 13.67 3.17 6.89
C PHE A 133 13.25 1.72 6.74
N LYS A 134 12.67 1.17 7.78
CA LYS A 134 12.08 -0.17 7.77
C LYS A 134 10.72 -0.15 8.42
N MET A 135 9.75 -0.83 7.79
CA MET A 135 8.38 -0.91 8.27
C MET A 135 7.71 -2.19 7.80
N PHE A 136 6.55 -2.47 8.36
CA PHE A 136 5.62 -3.45 7.81
C PHE A 136 4.41 -2.73 7.22
N VAL A 137 3.96 -3.23 6.07
CA VAL A 137 2.80 -2.71 5.34
C VAL A 137 1.83 -3.87 5.12
N LEU A 138 0.55 -3.64 5.41
CA LEU A 138 -0.51 -4.62 5.21
C LEU A 138 -1.61 -4.01 4.36
N SER A 139 -2.03 -4.71 3.33
CA SER A 139 -3.17 -4.33 2.49
C SER A 139 -4.06 -5.54 2.21
N HIS A 140 -5.37 -5.31 2.08
CA HIS A 140 -6.31 -6.37 1.72
C HIS A 140 -6.19 -6.72 0.23
N ASN A 141 -5.85 -7.96 -0.07
CA ASN A 141 -5.59 -8.44 -1.43
C ASN A 141 -6.83 -8.37 -2.35
N THR A 142 -8.02 -8.72 -1.87
CA THR A 142 -9.24 -8.76 -2.68
C THR A 142 -10.05 -7.45 -2.65
N LEU A 143 -10.08 -6.74 -1.53
CA LEU A 143 -10.79 -5.47 -1.43
C LEU A 143 -9.93 -4.32 -1.96
N ARG A 144 -8.88 -3.91 -1.25
CA ARG A 144 -8.03 -2.79 -1.69
C ARG A 144 -7.30 -3.11 -2.99
N GLY A 145 -6.74 -4.30 -3.11
CA GLY A 145 -5.98 -4.76 -4.29
C GLY A 145 -6.83 -5.29 -5.44
N GLY A 146 -8.13 -5.37 -5.29
CA GLY A 146 -9.03 -5.95 -6.30
C GLY A 146 -10.34 -5.19 -6.46
N ALA A 147 -11.45 -5.81 -6.05
CA ALA A 147 -12.80 -5.32 -6.32
C ALA A 147 -13.08 -3.91 -5.78
N GLY A 148 -12.73 -3.63 -4.53
CA GLY A 148 -12.93 -2.31 -3.94
C GLY A 148 -12.10 -1.22 -4.61
N GLY A 149 -10.84 -1.53 -4.96
CA GLY A 149 -9.98 -0.63 -5.74
C GLY A 149 -10.56 -0.31 -7.11
N SER A 150 -11.12 -1.30 -7.80
CA SER A 150 -11.77 -1.12 -9.11
C SER A 150 -13.00 -0.23 -9.01
N VAL A 151 -13.85 -0.44 -7.99
CA VAL A 151 -15.02 0.42 -7.74
C VAL A 151 -14.58 1.84 -7.45
N LEU A 152 -13.58 2.05 -6.59
CA LEU A 152 -13.06 3.38 -6.27
C LEU A 152 -12.50 4.10 -7.51
N ASN A 153 -11.84 3.37 -8.41
CA ASN A 153 -11.36 3.94 -9.68
C ASN A 153 -12.52 4.38 -10.58
N ALA A 154 -13.60 3.59 -10.67
CA ALA A 154 -14.81 3.96 -11.42
C ALA A 154 -15.51 5.19 -10.82
N GLU A 155 -15.63 5.26 -9.48
CA GLU A 155 -16.15 6.43 -8.78
C GLU A 155 -15.31 7.69 -9.08
N LEU A 156 -13.98 7.56 -9.07
CA LEU A 156 -13.06 8.65 -9.37
C LEU A 156 -13.18 9.11 -10.82
N ALA A 157 -13.24 8.16 -11.78
CA ALA A 157 -13.40 8.47 -13.19
C ALA A 157 -14.71 9.21 -13.46
N ASN A 158 -15.82 8.73 -12.87
CA ASN A 158 -17.12 9.40 -12.95
C ASN A 158 -17.08 10.83 -12.34
N ALA A 159 -16.50 10.98 -11.16
CA ALA A 159 -16.38 12.29 -10.51
C ALA A 159 -15.55 13.28 -11.33
N LYS A 160 -14.60 12.79 -12.12
CA LYS A 160 -13.77 13.57 -13.05
C LYS A 160 -14.38 13.74 -14.44
N LYS A 161 -15.58 13.21 -14.68
CA LYS A 161 -16.24 13.23 -16.00
C LYS A 161 -15.39 12.59 -17.11
N LEU A 162 -14.73 11.48 -16.78
CA LEU A 162 -13.97 10.68 -17.73
C LEU A 162 -14.76 9.47 -18.26
N LEU A 163 -15.95 9.25 -17.70
CA LEU A 163 -16.95 8.26 -18.12
C LEU A 163 -18.21 8.97 -18.61
#